data_2b150e6864ee0195ddc646e83a796f76
#
_entry.id   2b150e6864ee0195ddc646e83a796f76
#
_cell.length_a   1.000
_cell.length_b   1.000
_cell.length_c   1.000
_cell.angle_alpha   90.00
_cell.angle_beta   90.00
_cell.angle_gamma   90.00
#
_symmetry.space_group_name_H-M   'P 1'
#
loop_
_entity.id
_entity.type
_entity.pdbx_description
1 polymer ?
#
loop_
_entity_poly.entity_id
_entity_poly.type
_entity_poly.pdbx_seq_one_letter_code
_entity_poly.pdbx_strand_id
1 'polypeptide(L)'
;IDGIKDGTIDVIASHHQPQDVDTKKCEFEKANFGIISIQTFFSNIVELSRKIPLDILLKTFSSKPKEILGIERSSISEGSKASFTIFNSDGSWDYDEKINLSKSINSPWLNWSLKGRVEAVIKGNKIKEII
;
A
#
# COMPACT_ATOMS: atom_id res chain seq x y z
N ILE A 1 -9.85 1.10 -14.00
CA ILE A 1 -10.63 -0.01 -13.39
C ILE A 1 -10.74 -1.15 -14.37
N ASP A 2 -11.20 -0.89 -15.59
CA ASP A 2 -11.44 -1.93 -16.58
C ASP A 2 -10.15 -2.66 -16.98
N GLY A 3 -9.05 -1.95 -17.20
CA GLY A 3 -7.76 -2.55 -17.50
C GLY A 3 -7.16 -3.43 -16.37
N ILE A 4 -7.61 -3.25 -15.11
CA ILE A 4 -7.25 -4.17 -14.02
C ILE A 4 -8.13 -5.42 -14.08
N LYS A 5 -9.42 -5.25 -14.42
CA LYS A 5 -10.37 -6.36 -14.50
C LYS A 5 -10.09 -7.29 -15.68
N ASP A 6 -9.73 -6.74 -16.82
CA ASP A 6 -9.44 -7.49 -18.05
C ASP A 6 -7.98 -7.97 -18.15
N GLY A 7 -7.12 -7.55 -17.20
CA GLY A 7 -5.72 -7.95 -17.15
C GLY A 7 -4.80 -7.15 -18.06
N THR A 8 -5.24 -6.04 -18.64
CA THR A 8 -4.38 -5.11 -19.39
C THR A 8 -3.38 -4.41 -18.47
N ILE A 9 -3.78 -4.15 -17.21
CA ILE A 9 -2.90 -3.60 -16.16
C ILE A 9 -2.51 -4.73 -15.21
N ASP A 10 -1.24 -5.10 -15.22
CA ASP A 10 -0.69 -6.18 -14.41
C ASP A 10 -0.33 -5.75 -12.99
N VAL A 11 0.13 -4.52 -12.80
CA VAL A 11 0.74 -4.06 -11.54
C VAL A 11 0.17 -2.72 -11.08
N ILE A 12 -0.10 -2.64 -9.78
CA ILE A 12 -0.39 -1.39 -9.07
C ILE A 12 0.77 -1.12 -8.11
N ALA A 13 1.35 0.07 -8.20
CA ALA A 13 2.41 0.53 -7.32
C ALA A 13 1.96 1.73 -6.48
N SER A 14 2.51 1.87 -5.26
CA SER A 14 2.21 2.99 -4.39
C SER A 14 2.72 4.32 -4.93
N HIS A 15 3.78 4.30 -5.74
CA HIS A 15 4.47 5.49 -6.26
C HIS A 15 4.78 6.52 -5.16
N HIS A 16 5.30 6.03 -4.02
CA HIS A 16 5.61 6.82 -2.84
C HIS A 16 6.72 7.83 -3.13
N GLN A 17 6.38 9.12 -3.13
CA GLN A 17 7.30 10.24 -3.40
C GLN A 17 7.20 11.29 -2.29
N PRO A 18 7.99 11.18 -1.21
CA PRO A 18 8.10 12.21 -0.19
C PRO A 18 8.66 13.50 -0.80
N GLN A 19 8.08 14.63 -0.43
CA GLN A 19 8.50 15.97 -0.82
C GLN A 19 8.64 16.85 0.41
N ASP A 20 9.54 17.81 0.35
CA ASP A 20 9.66 18.82 1.39
C ASP A 20 8.46 19.74 1.41
N VAL A 21 8.11 20.24 2.58
CA VAL A 21 6.97 21.14 2.79
C VAL A 21 7.08 22.40 1.91
N ASP A 22 8.26 22.97 1.79
CA ASP A 22 8.49 24.18 1.01
C ASP A 22 8.23 23.96 -0.49
N THR A 23 8.54 22.76 -1.01
CA THR A 23 8.27 22.41 -2.41
C THR A 23 6.79 22.14 -2.70
N LYS A 24 5.96 22.08 -1.66
CA LYS A 24 4.50 21.91 -1.74
C LYS A 24 3.72 23.18 -1.39
N LYS A 25 4.28 24.06 -0.55
CA LYS A 25 3.68 25.35 -0.16
C LYS A 25 4.15 26.48 -1.09
N CYS A 26 3.95 26.30 -2.37
CA CYS A 26 4.25 27.27 -3.40
C CYS A 26 3.12 27.33 -4.41
N GLU A 27 3.24 28.17 -5.43
CA GLU A 27 2.25 28.24 -6.52
C GLU A 27 2.12 26.87 -7.21
N PHE A 28 0.91 26.51 -7.60
CA PHE A 28 0.59 25.19 -8.15
C PHE A 28 1.53 24.77 -9.29
N GLU A 29 1.88 25.71 -10.17
CA GLU A 29 2.74 25.46 -11.33
C GLU A 29 4.20 25.13 -10.95
N LYS A 30 4.63 25.55 -9.75
CA LYS A 30 5.98 25.33 -9.23
C LYS A 30 6.05 24.15 -8.25
N ALA A 31 4.91 23.67 -7.79
CA ALA A 31 4.85 22.58 -6.81
C ALA A 31 5.38 21.27 -7.40
N ASN A 32 6.28 20.62 -6.70
CA ASN A 32 6.80 19.31 -7.09
C ASN A 32 5.70 18.24 -7.09
N PHE A 33 5.72 17.37 -8.10
CA PHE A 33 4.85 16.18 -8.12
C PHE A 33 5.23 15.19 -7.02
N GLY A 34 4.25 14.38 -6.62
CA GLY A 34 4.45 13.30 -5.68
C GLY A 34 3.67 13.47 -4.37
N ILE A 35 3.33 12.33 -3.78
CA ILE A 35 2.70 12.21 -2.47
C ILE A 35 3.33 11.07 -1.70
N ILE A 36 3.25 11.11 -0.38
CA ILE A 36 3.52 9.93 0.44
C ILE A 36 2.30 9.01 0.41
N SER A 37 2.50 7.73 0.11
CA SER A 37 1.39 6.80 -0.14
C SER A 37 1.65 5.37 0.32
N ILE A 38 2.89 4.99 0.66
CA ILE A 38 3.20 3.60 0.99
C ILE A 38 2.45 3.11 2.24
N GLN A 39 2.31 3.96 3.24
CA GLN A 39 1.63 3.59 4.49
C GLN A 39 0.11 3.49 4.31
N THR A 40 -0.47 4.30 3.43
CA THR A 40 -1.92 4.29 3.12
C THR A 40 -2.27 3.39 1.93
N PHE A 41 -1.28 2.74 1.32
CA PHE A 41 -1.45 1.96 0.09
C PHE A 41 -2.52 0.88 0.21
N PHE A 42 -2.47 0.07 1.28
CA PHE A 42 -3.44 -1.00 1.49
C PHE A 42 -4.86 -0.47 1.68
N SER A 43 -5.03 0.65 2.39
CA SER A 43 -6.35 1.29 2.55
C SER A 43 -6.92 1.77 1.21
N ASN A 44 -6.08 2.28 0.32
CA ASN A 44 -6.50 2.65 -1.04
C ASN A 44 -6.91 1.41 -1.87
N ILE A 45 -6.24 0.28 -1.69
CA ILE A 45 -6.62 -1.00 -2.30
C ILE A 45 -7.98 -1.47 -1.76
N VAL A 46 -8.21 -1.36 -0.45
CA VAL A 46 -9.51 -1.71 0.17
C VAL A 46 -10.63 -0.81 -0.35
N GLU A 47 -10.40 0.48 -0.52
CA GLU A 47 -11.40 1.37 -1.13
C GLU A 47 -11.69 0.99 -2.59
N LEU A 48 -10.65 0.61 -3.35
CA LEU A 48 -10.80 0.14 -4.72
C LEU A 48 -11.55 -1.21 -4.79
N SER A 49 -11.50 -2.02 -3.73
CA SER A 49 -12.18 -3.32 -3.67
C SER A 49 -13.71 -3.23 -3.73
N ARG A 50 -14.27 -2.06 -3.54
CA ARG A 50 -15.70 -1.79 -3.80
C ARG A 50 -16.08 -1.95 -5.28
N LYS A 51 -15.12 -1.90 -6.18
CA LYS A 51 -15.32 -1.92 -7.64
C LYS A 51 -14.65 -3.11 -8.32
N ILE A 52 -13.65 -3.72 -7.68
CA ILE A 52 -12.86 -4.82 -8.21
C ILE A 52 -12.68 -5.85 -7.08
N PRO A 53 -12.90 -7.15 -7.30
CA PRO A 53 -12.67 -8.18 -6.28
C PRO A 53 -11.28 -8.07 -5.64
N LEU A 54 -11.22 -8.16 -4.31
CA LEU A 54 -9.98 -7.95 -3.55
C LEU A 54 -8.88 -8.94 -3.95
N ASP A 55 -9.22 -10.17 -4.27
CA ASP A 55 -8.27 -11.19 -4.72
C ASP A 55 -7.56 -10.81 -6.03
N ILE A 56 -8.28 -10.15 -6.95
CA ILE A 56 -7.69 -9.60 -8.19
C ILE A 56 -6.70 -8.49 -7.83
N LEU A 57 -7.12 -7.56 -6.97
CA LEU A 57 -6.27 -6.45 -6.53
C LEU A 57 -5.01 -6.95 -5.81
N LEU A 58 -5.14 -7.92 -4.90
CA LEU A 58 -4.00 -8.50 -4.18
C LEU A 58 -2.95 -9.07 -5.14
N LYS A 59 -3.35 -9.66 -6.25
CA LYS A 59 -2.42 -10.17 -7.26
C LYS A 59 -1.59 -9.06 -7.89
N THR A 60 -2.17 -7.87 -8.13
CA THR A 60 -1.50 -6.77 -8.85
C THR A 60 -0.31 -6.17 -8.09
N PHE A 61 -0.21 -6.31 -6.78
CA PHE A 61 0.92 -5.81 -6.01
C PHE A 61 1.67 -6.89 -5.19
N SER A 62 1.27 -8.15 -5.31
CA SER A 62 1.95 -9.26 -4.64
C SER A 62 2.54 -10.28 -5.63
N SER A 63 1.71 -11.11 -6.27
CA SER A 63 2.20 -12.20 -7.12
C SER A 63 2.61 -11.76 -8.52
N LYS A 64 1.87 -10.86 -9.15
CA LYS A 64 2.18 -10.37 -10.50
C LYS A 64 3.52 -9.63 -10.61
N PRO A 65 3.86 -8.69 -9.72
CA PRO A 65 5.19 -8.08 -9.73
C PRO A 65 6.33 -9.10 -9.59
N LYS A 66 6.16 -10.12 -8.73
CA LYS A 66 7.16 -11.17 -8.57
C LYS A 66 7.33 -12.01 -9.84
N GLU A 67 6.22 -12.34 -10.48
CA GLU A 67 6.21 -13.06 -11.76
C GLU A 67 6.97 -12.30 -12.85
N ILE A 68 6.68 -11.02 -13.02
CA ILE A 68 7.32 -10.15 -14.02
C ILE A 68 8.82 -10.00 -13.76
N LEU A 69 9.21 -9.89 -12.47
CA LEU A 69 10.60 -9.72 -12.06
C LEU A 69 11.37 -11.04 -11.93
N GLY A 70 10.75 -12.20 -12.18
CA GLY A 70 11.38 -13.51 -12.01
C GLY A 70 11.72 -13.83 -10.54
N ILE A 71 11.01 -13.23 -9.57
CA ILE A 71 11.21 -13.46 -8.13
C ILE A 71 10.37 -14.63 -7.69
N GLU A 72 10.96 -15.55 -6.90
CA GLU A 72 10.28 -16.70 -6.34
C GLU A 72 9.03 -16.30 -5.54
N ARG A 73 7.93 -16.98 -5.77
CA ARG A 73 6.67 -16.75 -5.06
C ARG A 73 6.75 -17.35 -3.65
N SER A 74 6.36 -16.57 -2.66
CA SER A 74 6.14 -17.08 -1.31
C SER A 74 4.88 -17.95 -1.30
N SER A 75 4.93 -19.07 -0.61
CA SER A 75 3.78 -19.95 -0.41
C SER A 75 3.46 -20.07 1.09
N ILE A 76 2.18 -20.32 1.39
CA ILE A 76 1.72 -20.66 2.74
C ILE A 76 1.69 -22.17 2.81
N SER A 77 2.86 -22.77 3.00
CA SER A 77 3.01 -24.22 3.13
C SER A 77 4.03 -24.56 4.21
N GLU A 78 3.87 -25.72 4.82
CA GLU A 78 4.77 -26.22 5.85
C GLU A 78 6.21 -26.33 5.33
N GLY A 79 7.17 -25.87 6.10
CA GLY A 79 8.59 -25.82 5.69
C GLY A 79 8.98 -24.62 4.80
N SER A 80 8.02 -23.83 4.30
CA SER A 80 8.33 -22.65 3.49
C SER A 80 8.78 -21.47 4.35
N LYS A 81 9.66 -20.62 3.79
CA LYS A 81 10.07 -19.39 4.46
C LYS A 81 8.89 -18.42 4.59
N ALA A 82 8.56 -18.05 5.82
CA ALA A 82 7.46 -17.14 6.09
C ALA A 82 7.71 -15.74 5.49
N SER A 83 6.74 -15.24 4.73
CA SER A 83 6.73 -13.87 4.20
C SER A 83 5.26 -13.47 3.97
N PHE A 84 4.62 -12.98 5.03
CA PHE A 84 3.17 -12.72 5.05
C PHE A 84 2.88 -11.34 5.60
N THR A 85 1.76 -10.78 5.17
CA THR A 85 1.13 -9.61 5.77
C THR A 85 -0.26 -10.02 6.26
N ILE A 86 -0.53 -9.81 7.54
CA ILE A 86 -1.85 -10.03 8.15
C ILE A 86 -2.57 -8.70 8.14
N PHE A 87 -3.79 -8.71 7.63
CA PHE A 87 -4.59 -7.50 7.51
C PHE A 87 -6.07 -7.75 7.82
N ASN A 88 -6.78 -6.67 8.14
CA ASN A 88 -8.22 -6.64 8.29
C ASN A 88 -8.80 -5.62 7.31
N SER A 89 -9.57 -6.09 6.31
CA SER A 89 -10.18 -5.23 5.29
C SER A 89 -11.28 -4.33 5.85
N ASP A 90 -11.95 -4.76 6.92
CA ASP A 90 -13.04 -4.01 7.56
C ASP A 90 -12.56 -3.11 8.69
N GLY A 91 -11.34 -3.34 9.17
CA GLY A 91 -10.71 -2.54 10.23
C GLY A 91 -10.52 -1.09 9.81
N SER A 92 -10.78 -0.16 10.73
CA SER A 92 -10.55 1.27 10.54
C SER A 92 -9.36 1.74 11.36
N TRP A 93 -8.68 2.77 10.90
CA TRP A 93 -7.58 3.41 11.58
C TRP A 93 -7.46 4.89 11.16
N ASP A 94 -7.01 5.73 12.07
CA ASP A 94 -6.85 7.16 11.79
C ASP A 94 -5.41 7.44 11.36
N TYR A 95 -5.23 8.10 10.22
CA TYR A 95 -3.92 8.45 9.69
C TYR A 95 -3.62 9.92 10.00
N ASP A 96 -2.81 10.17 10.99
CA ASP A 96 -2.38 11.49 11.42
C ASP A 96 -0.84 11.65 11.41
N GLU A 97 -0.35 12.82 11.78
CA GLU A 97 1.08 13.09 11.83
C GLU A 97 1.84 12.23 12.86
N LYS A 98 1.17 11.76 13.93
CA LYS A 98 1.82 11.00 15.00
C LYS A 98 2.17 9.58 14.56
N ILE A 99 1.29 8.99 13.73
CA ILE A 99 1.50 7.64 13.22
C ILE A 99 2.17 7.63 11.84
N ASN A 100 2.34 8.79 11.20
CA ASN A 100 3.05 8.91 9.94
C ASN A 100 4.54 8.55 10.13
N LEU A 101 5.00 7.53 9.40
CA LEU A 101 6.38 7.06 9.45
C LEU A 101 7.30 7.76 8.43
N SER A 102 6.73 8.53 7.51
CA SER A 102 7.51 9.32 6.55
C SER A 102 8.04 10.59 7.20
N LYS A 103 9.19 11.06 6.74
CA LYS A 103 9.70 12.39 7.10
C LYS A 103 8.90 13.53 6.48
N SER A 104 8.14 13.24 5.44
CA SER A 104 7.25 14.17 4.76
C SER A 104 5.81 13.98 5.23
N ILE A 105 5.01 15.03 5.16
CA ILE A 105 3.59 15.06 5.50
C ILE A 105 2.68 15.29 4.28
N ASN A 106 3.23 15.25 3.07
CA ASN A 106 2.50 15.55 1.82
C ASN A 106 1.57 14.40 1.39
N SER A 107 0.58 14.10 2.22
CA SER A 107 -0.45 13.11 1.96
C SER A 107 -1.83 13.75 1.84
N PRO A 108 -2.64 13.38 0.83
CA PRO A 108 -4.04 13.83 0.76
C PRO A 108 -4.94 13.15 1.81
N TRP A 109 -4.46 12.07 2.43
CA TRP A 109 -5.21 11.31 3.45
C TRP A 109 -4.85 11.69 4.89
N LEU A 110 -3.98 12.68 5.10
CA LEU A 110 -3.61 13.10 6.45
C LEU A 110 -4.84 13.58 7.22
N ASN A 111 -4.98 13.12 8.47
CA ASN A 111 -6.14 13.33 9.35
C ASN A 111 -7.45 12.67 8.85
N TRP A 112 -7.33 11.62 8.05
CA TRP A 112 -8.48 10.83 7.63
C TRP A 112 -8.57 9.52 8.40
N SER A 113 -9.82 9.08 8.63
CA SER A 113 -10.09 7.70 9.05
C SER A 113 -10.18 6.81 7.82
N LEU A 114 -9.31 5.81 7.75
CA LEU A 114 -9.13 4.93 6.59
C LEU A 114 -9.62 3.53 6.94
N LYS A 115 -10.17 2.82 5.94
CA LYS A 115 -10.48 1.40 6.03
C LYS A 115 -9.33 0.56 5.49
N GLY A 116 -9.23 -0.68 6.00
CA GLY A 116 -8.16 -1.60 5.63
C GLY A 116 -6.91 -1.35 6.45
N ARG A 117 -6.75 -2.15 7.49
CA ARG A 117 -5.63 -2.07 8.43
C ARG A 117 -4.71 -3.26 8.24
N VAL A 118 -3.41 -3.00 8.15
CA VAL A 118 -2.39 -4.03 8.31
C VAL A 118 -2.18 -4.23 9.81
N GLU A 119 -2.28 -5.46 10.28
CA GLU A 119 -2.15 -5.81 11.70
C GLU A 119 -0.77 -6.35 12.03
N ALA A 120 -0.19 -7.14 11.14
CA ALA A 120 1.16 -7.65 11.35
C ALA A 120 1.89 -7.96 10.04
N VAL A 121 3.21 -7.93 10.10
CA VAL A 121 4.10 -8.38 9.03
C VAL A 121 5.03 -9.44 9.57
N ILE A 122 5.13 -10.57 8.87
CA ILE A 122 5.99 -11.70 9.19
C ILE A 122 7.02 -11.86 8.07
N LYS A 123 8.30 -11.87 8.42
CA LYS A 123 9.39 -12.10 7.47
C LYS A 123 10.46 -13.01 8.10
N GLY A 124 10.52 -14.25 7.63
CA GLY A 124 11.37 -15.28 8.26
C GLY A 124 10.95 -15.49 9.71
N ASN A 125 11.88 -15.33 10.63
CA ASN A 125 11.66 -15.51 12.07
C ASN A 125 11.23 -14.20 12.80
N LYS A 126 10.97 -13.14 12.04
CA LYS A 126 10.59 -11.84 12.63
C LYS A 126 9.12 -11.58 12.41
N ILE A 127 8.44 -11.17 13.47
CA ILE A 127 7.06 -10.68 13.46
C ILE A 127 7.10 -9.25 13.95
N LYS A 128 6.41 -8.36 13.25
CA LYS A 128 6.16 -7.00 13.70
C LYS A 128 4.65 -6.76 13.66
N GLU A 129 4.08 -6.54 14.81
CA GLU A 129 2.71 -6.07 14.97
C GLU A 129 2.67 -4.57 14.66
N ILE A 130 1.58 -4.14 14.04
CA ILE A 130 1.31 -2.74 13.70
C ILE A 130 0.12 -2.32 14.54
N ILE A 131 0.43 -1.59 15.60
CA ILE A 131 -0.55 -1.10 16.58
C ILE A 131 -1.14 0.21 16.11
#